data_c96f2a77fad3d18c965541b262e8b6c9
#
_entry.id   c96f2a77fad3d18c965541b262e8b6c9
#
_cell.length_a   1.000
_cell.length_b   1.000
_cell.length_c   1.000
_cell.angle_alpha   90.00
_cell.angle_beta   90.00
_cell.angle_gamma   90.00
#
_symmetry.space_group_name_H-M   'P 1'
#
loop_
_entity.id
_entity.type
_entity.pdbx_description
1 polymer ?
#
loop_
_entity_poly.entity_id
_entity_poly.type
_entity_poly.pdbx_seq_one_letter_code
_entity_poly.pdbx_strand_id
1 'polypeptide(L)'
;MTARAVPDDEAGRGEAIDVLAAGGIVALPTDTVYGIAVALSTTGGIERLFAAKRRPPDKGIMLLLDDAAQAATAGAMTPAASALAAAFWPGGLTVIVPQRPDVPWPAALTGGAQTIGLRVPDHPAPRAQPSRLRCCPRRRRGCRRPTAGPSLR
;
A
#
# COMPACT_ATOMS: atom_id res chain seq x y z
N MET A 1 -6.33 -22.42 8.01
CA MET A 1 -6.47 -21.87 6.63
C MET A 1 -5.18 -22.16 5.89
N THR A 2 -5.27 -22.81 4.73
CA THR A 2 -4.10 -23.12 3.89
C THR A 2 -3.90 -21.97 2.91
N ALA A 3 -2.67 -21.44 2.80
CA ALA A 3 -2.35 -20.43 1.79
C ALA A 3 -2.36 -21.08 0.39
N ARG A 4 -2.92 -20.38 -0.58
CA ARG A 4 -2.87 -20.77 -1.99
C ARG A 4 -1.73 -20.00 -2.67
N ALA A 5 -0.88 -20.68 -3.40
CA ALA A 5 0.14 -20.07 -4.24
C ALA A 5 -0.39 -19.93 -5.67
N VAL A 6 -0.12 -18.78 -6.29
CA VAL A 6 -0.45 -18.49 -7.69
C VAL A 6 0.81 -17.98 -8.40
N PRO A 7 0.93 -18.13 -9.74
CA PRO A 7 2.02 -17.55 -10.51
C PRO A 7 2.06 -16.03 -10.40
N ASP A 8 3.24 -15.42 -10.55
CA ASP A 8 3.39 -13.97 -10.64
C ASP A 8 3.24 -13.50 -12.10
N ASP A 9 2.07 -13.75 -12.66
CA ASP A 9 1.62 -13.26 -13.95
C ASP A 9 0.40 -12.31 -13.80
N GLU A 10 -0.16 -11.85 -14.90
CA GLU A 10 -1.31 -10.93 -14.88
C GLU A 10 -2.52 -11.54 -14.16
N ALA A 11 -2.82 -12.82 -14.40
CA ALA A 11 -3.95 -13.51 -13.79
C ALA A 11 -3.74 -13.68 -12.27
N GLY A 12 -2.56 -14.15 -11.84
CA GLY A 12 -2.24 -14.31 -10.42
C GLY A 12 -2.19 -12.99 -9.67
N ARG A 13 -1.73 -11.91 -10.31
CA ARG A 13 -1.80 -10.55 -9.74
C ARG A 13 -3.24 -10.06 -9.63
N GLY A 14 -4.09 -10.36 -10.62
CA GLY A 14 -5.53 -10.10 -10.55
C GLY A 14 -6.19 -10.78 -9.36
N GLU A 15 -5.93 -12.08 -9.16
CA GLU A 15 -6.43 -12.82 -8.00
C GLU A 15 -5.93 -12.22 -6.67
N ALA A 16 -4.66 -11.81 -6.60
CA ALA A 16 -4.10 -11.16 -5.42
C ALA A 16 -4.82 -9.84 -5.09
N ILE A 17 -5.18 -9.06 -6.12
CA ILE A 17 -5.96 -7.83 -5.99
C ILE A 17 -7.35 -8.13 -5.41
N ASP A 18 -8.02 -9.16 -5.91
CA ASP A 18 -9.36 -9.55 -5.44
C ASP A 18 -9.32 -10.00 -3.98
N VAL A 19 -8.30 -10.77 -3.59
CA VAL A 19 -8.08 -11.17 -2.19
C VAL A 19 -7.87 -9.95 -1.29
N LEU A 20 -7.05 -8.99 -1.72
CA LEU A 20 -6.83 -7.75 -0.96
C LEU A 20 -8.10 -6.90 -0.86
N ALA A 21 -8.87 -6.80 -1.95
CA ALA A 21 -10.13 -6.07 -1.99
C ALA A 21 -11.19 -6.69 -1.07
N ALA A 22 -11.19 -8.02 -0.94
CA ALA A 22 -12.03 -8.77 0.00
C ALA A 22 -11.51 -8.72 1.45
N GLY A 23 -10.39 -8.03 1.71
CA GLY A 23 -9.79 -7.87 3.03
C GLY A 23 -8.90 -9.03 3.46
N GLY A 24 -8.47 -9.85 2.53
CA GLY A 24 -7.51 -10.92 2.79
C GLY A 24 -6.07 -10.40 2.94
N ILE A 25 -5.18 -11.34 3.24
CA ILE A 25 -3.73 -11.10 3.32
C ILE A 25 -3.09 -11.77 2.11
N VAL A 26 -2.20 -11.07 1.44
CA VAL A 26 -1.43 -11.61 0.30
C VAL A 26 0.06 -11.54 0.60
N ALA A 27 0.79 -12.61 0.29
CA ALA A 27 2.24 -12.60 0.22
C ALA A 27 2.67 -12.19 -1.18
N LEU A 28 3.48 -11.13 -1.28
CA LEU A 28 3.96 -10.56 -2.54
C LEU A 28 5.49 -10.64 -2.62
N PRO A 29 6.06 -10.99 -3.77
CA PRO A 29 7.48 -10.77 -4.03
C PRO A 29 7.76 -9.27 -4.12
N THR A 30 8.95 -8.86 -3.70
CA THR A 30 9.49 -7.52 -3.91
C THR A 30 10.93 -7.62 -4.39
N ASP A 31 11.52 -6.51 -4.77
CA ASP A 31 12.94 -6.39 -5.12
C ASP A 31 13.91 -6.69 -3.97
N THR A 32 13.42 -6.88 -2.75
CA THR A 32 14.24 -7.24 -1.59
C THR A 32 13.88 -8.61 -1.02
N VAL A 33 12.71 -8.75 -0.45
CA VAL A 33 12.22 -9.99 0.17
C VAL A 33 10.71 -10.13 -0.06
N TYR A 34 10.16 -11.32 0.15
CA TYR A 34 8.72 -11.49 0.21
C TYR A 34 8.13 -10.72 1.39
N GLY A 35 7.09 -9.95 1.12
CA GLY A 35 6.30 -9.25 2.14
C GLY A 35 4.88 -9.76 2.20
N ILE A 36 4.22 -9.62 3.35
CA ILE A 36 2.78 -9.79 3.42
C ILE A 36 2.10 -8.43 3.48
N ALA A 37 1.02 -8.29 2.74
CA ALA A 37 0.29 -7.05 2.54
C ALA A 37 -1.21 -7.21 2.80
N VAL A 38 -1.85 -6.12 3.16
CA VAL A 38 -3.30 -5.93 3.26
C VAL A 38 -3.70 -4.63 2.59
N ALA A 39 -4.93 -4.53 2.16
CA ALA A 39 -5.48 -3.27 1.69
C ALA A 39 -5.84 -2.37 2.87
N LEU A 40 -5.40 -1.12 2.83
CA LEU A 40 -5.72 -0.12 3.85
C LEU A 40 -7.20 0.28 3.87
N SER A 41 -7.89 0.11 2.74
CA SER A 41 -9.32 0.38 2.60
C SER A 41 -10.20 -0.59 3.38
N THR A 42 -9.62 -1.68 3.87
CA THR A 42 -10.38 -2.76 4.52
C THR A 42 -10.31 -2.62 6.03
N THR A 43 -11.48 -2.53 6.66
CA THR A 43 -11.60 -2.50 8.13
C THR A 43 -10.95 -3.73 8.75
N GLY A 44 -10.09 -3.52 9.74
CA GLY A 44 -9.40 -4.60 10.46
C GLY A 44 -8.27 -5.28 9.66
N GLY A 45 -7.91 -4.77 8.47
CA GLY A 45 -6.83 -5.35 7.65
C GLY A 45 -5.47 -5.28 8.33
N ILE A 46 -5.15 -4.14 8.90
CA ILE A 46 -3.88 -3.91 9.60
C ILE A 46 -3.77 -4.82 10.83
N GLU A 47 -4.82 -4.94 11.61
CA GLU A 47 -4.88 -5.78 12.81
C GLU A 47 -4.67 -7.26 12.44
N ARG A 48 -5.29 -7.73 11.35
CA ARG A 48 -5.06 -9.09 10.81
C ARG A 48 -3.63 -9.30 10.37
N LEU A 49 -2.99 -8.28 9.74
CA LEU A 49 -1.60 -8.34 9.34
C LEU A 49 -0.67 -8.47 10.55
N PHE A 50 -0.92 -7.69 11.61
CA PHE A 50 -0.15 -7.77 12.85
C PHE A 50 -0.31 -9.13 13.52
N ALA A 51 -1.53 -9.65 13.59
CA ALA A 51 -1.80 -10.99 14.13
C ALA A 51 -1.08 -12.08 13.33
N ALA A 52 -1.14 -12.03 11.99
CA ALA A 52 -0.46 -13.00 11.12
C ALA A 52 1.07 -12.97 11.27
N LYS A 53 1.64 -11.77 11.46
CA LYS A 53 3.09 -11.57 11.67
C LYS A 53 3.53 -11.80 13.12
N ARG A 54 2.61 -11.91 14.07
CA ARG A 54 2.90 -11.82 15.52
C ARG A 54 3.75 -10.58 15.83
N ARG A 55 3.41 -9.45 15.16
CA ARG A 55 4.20 -8.21 15.25
C ARG A 55 3.74 -7.39 16.44
N PRO A 56 4.66 -6.84 17.25
CA PRO A 56 4.31 -5.91 18.32
C PRO A 56 3.58 -4.66 17.77
N PRO A 57 2.54 -4.16 18.44
CA PRO A 57 1.71 -3.07 17.94
C PRO A 57 2.42 -1.71 17.87
N ASP A 58 3.53 -1.54 18.59
CA ASP A 58 4.40 -0.36 18.58
C ASP A 58 5.34 -0.30 17.36
N LYS A 59 5.34 -1.35 16.53
CA LYS A 59 6.16 -1.42 15.33
C LYS A 59 5.36 -1.03 14.10
N GLY A 60 5.40 0.22 13.70
CA GLY A 60 4.77 0.71 12.47
C GLY A 60 5.12 -0.14 11.24
N ILE A 61 4.27 -0.10 10.23
CA ILE A 61 4.48 -0.77 8.94
C ILE A 61 4.61 0.27 7.82
N MET A 62 5.40 -0.05 6.80
CA MET A 62 5.56 0.84 5.65
C MET A 62 4.36 0.74 4.70
N LEU A 63 4.09 1.82 4.01
CA LEU A 63 3.22 1.84 2.84
C LEU A 63 4.03 1.51 1.58
N LEU A 64 3.53 0.58 0.79
CA LEU A 64 3.98 0.38 -0.57
C LEU A 64 3.15 1.26 -1.50
N LEU A 65 3.85 2.00 -2.36
CA LEU A 65 3.28 2.95 -3.32
C LEU A 65 3.50 2.42 -4.74
N ASP A 66 2.62 2.81 -5.68
CA ASP A 66 2.74 2.44 -7.09
C ASP A 66 3.81 3.30 -7.78
N ASP A 67 3.86 4.58 -7.39
CA ASP A 67 4.79 5.57 -7.92
C ASP A 67 5.19 6.62 -6.85
N ALA A 68 6.24 7.39 -7.15
CA ALA A 68 6.76 8.41 -6.25
C ALA A 68 5.79 9.61 -6.04
N ALA A 69 4.89 9.88 -6.99
CA ALA A 69 3.94 10.98 -6.88
C ALA A 69 2.93 10.76 -5.74
N GLN A 70 2.66 9.50 -5.41
CA GLN A 70 1.78 9.17 -4.29
C GLN A 70 2.37 9.53 -2.92
N ALA A 71 3.69 9.64 -2.81
CA ALA A 71 4.35 9.93 -1.54
C ALA A 71 3.88 11.25 -0.91
N ALA A 72 3.69 12.29 -1.73
CA ALA A 72 3.22 13.59 -1.28
C ALA A 72 1.76 13.57 -0.76
N THR A 73 0.97 12.58 -1.17
CA THR A 73 -0.39 12.38 -0.63
C THR A 73 -0.39 11.58 0.67
N ALA A 74 0.64 10.77 0.89
CA ALA A 74 0.75 9.87 2.02
C ALA A 74 1.49 10.49 3.21
N GLY A 75 2.53 11.30 2.97
CA GLY A 75 3.34 11.90 4.01
C GLY A 75 3.82 13.31 3.66
N ALA A 76 4.37 14.02 4.62
CA ALA A 76 4.95 15.34 4.43
C ALA A 76 6.39 15.19 3.90
N MET A 77 6.51 15.17 2.57
CA MET A 77 7.80 15.04 1.89
C MET A 77 8.66 16.29 2.07
N THR A 78 9.80 16.13 2.73
CA THR A 78 10.82 17.18 2.82
C THR A 78 11.69 17.22 1.54
N PRO A 79 12.43 18.32 1.26
CA PRO A 79 13.38 18.35 0.13
C PRO A 79 14.38 17.19 0.15
N ALA A 80 14.92 16.85 1.33
CA ALA A 80 15.85 15.72 1.49
C ALA A 80 15.16 14.37 1.21
N ALA A 81 13.93 14.16 1.73
CA ALA A 81 13.16 12.95 1.46
C ALA A 81 12.83 12.81 -0.04
N SER A 82 12.51 13.93 -0.71
CA SER A 82 12.24 13.95 -2.16
C SER A 82 13.49 13.63 -2.98
N ALA A 83 14.65 14.15 -2.59
CA ALA A 83 15.91 13.85 -3.25
C ALA A 83 16.29 12.36 -3.10
N LEU A 84 16.12 11.78 -1.91
CA LEU A 84 16.33 10.35 -1.67
C LEU A 84 15.35 9.49 -2.47
N ALA A 85 14.09 9.86 -2.51
CA ALA A 85 13.07 9.18 -3.31
C ALA A 85 13.43 9.22 -4.81
N ALA A 86 13.82 10.37 -5.33
CA ALA A 86 14.22 10.51 -6.74
C ALA A 86 15.46 9.68 -7.10
N ALA A 87 16.41 9.52 -6.17
CA ALA A 87 17.63 8.76 -6.40
C ALA A 87 17.44 7.23 -6.27
N PHE A 88 16.54 6.77 -5.41
CA PHE A 88 16.46 5.36 -5.00
C PHE A 88 15.10 4.68 -5.22
N TRP A 89 14.11 5.37 -5.77
CA TRP A 89 12.84 4.78 -6.14
C TRP A 89 12.63 4.74 -7.67
N PRO A 90 12.10 3.65 -8.16
CA PRO A 90 11.72 2.40 -7.48
C PRO A 90 12.94 1.67 -6.91
N GLY A 91 12.78 1.03 -5.73
CA GLY A 91 13.89 0.28 -5.12
C GLY A 91 13.68 -0.07 -3.65
N GLY A 92 14.76 -0.56 -3.03
CA GLY A 92 14.75 -1.12 -1.67
C GLY A 92 14.63 -0.07 -0.55
N LEU A 93 14.79 1.23 -0.83
CA LEU A 93 14.80 2.27 0.19
C LEU A 93 13.40 2.55 0.74
N THR A 94 13.25 2.48 2.05
CA THR A 94 12.08 3.04 2.77
C THR A 94 12.44 4.41 3.30
N VAL A 95 11.71 5.44 2.89
CA VAL A 95 11.86 6.80 3.40
C VAL A 95 10.84 7.02 4.52
N ILE A 96 11.30 7.47 5.69
CA ILE A 96 10.43 7.81 6.83
C ILE A 96 10.23 9.31 6.85
N VAL A 97 8.98 9.74 6.80
CA VAL A 97 8.58 11.14 6.76
C VAL A 97 7.55 11.47 7.83
N PRO A 98 7.40 12.74 8.25
CA PRO A 98 6.29 13.13 9.11
C PRO A 98 4.94 12.80 8.48
N GLN A 99 3.96 12.44 9.30
CA GLN A 99 2.58 12.32 8.87
C GLN A 99 2.05 13.67 8.41
N ARG A 100 1.14 13.65 7.45
CA ARG A 100 0.37 14.83 7.09
C ARG A 100 -0.74 15.03 8.11
N PRO A 101 -0.94 16.25 8.66
CA PRO A 101 -2.00 16.51 9.65
C PRO A 101 -3.42 16.29 9.10
N ASP A 102 -3.59 16.46 7.78
CA ASP A 102 -4.87 16.28 7.08
C ASP A 102 -5.17 14.83 6.68
N VAL A 103 -4.24 13.90 6.95
CA VAL A 103 -4.37 12.48 6.66
C VAL A 103 -4.33 11.68 7.96
N PRO A 104 -5.49 11.32 8.53
CA PRO A 104 -5.53 10.56 9.78
C PRO A 104 -5.15 9.09 9.54
N TRP A 105 -3.88 8.76 9.69
CA TRP A 105 -3.41 7.39 9.64
C TRP A 105 -3.83 6.61 10.88
N PRO A 106 -4.25 5.34 10.74
CA PRO A 106 -4.48 4.48 11.90
C PRO A 106 -3.22 4.35 12.75
N ALA A 107 -3.35 4.47 14.07
CA ALA A 107 -2.23 4.31 15.00
C ALA A 107 -1.52 2.95 14.83
N ALA A 108 -2.26 1.91 14.49
CA ALA A 108 -1.69 0.60 14.18
C ALA A 108 -0.72 0.64 12.98
N LEU A 109 -0.97 1.49 11.96
CA LEU A 109 -0.07 1.62 10.81
C LEU A 109 1.27 2.26 11.21
N THR A 110 1.22 3.28 12.05
CA THR A 110 2.37 4.11 12.42
C THR A 110 3.06 3.64 13.69
N GLY A 111 2.47 2.66 14.41
CA GLY A 111 2.94 2.25 15.75
C GLY A 111 2.80 3.37 16.79
N GLY A 112 1.86 4.30 16.59
CA GLY A 112 1.67 5.48 17.45
C GLY A 112 2.65 6.63 17.18
N ALA A 113 3.60 6.45 16.23
CA ALA A 113 4.55 7.52 15.88
C ALA A 113 3.89 8.60 15.01
N GLN A 114 4.47 9.82 15.02
CA GLN A 114 4.06 10.92 14.13
C GLN A 114 4.72 10.84 12.74
N THR A 115 5.24 9.67 12.39
CA THR A 115 5.93 9.42 11.13
C THR A 115 5.34 8.22 10.41
N ILE A 116 5.57 8.16 9.10
CA ILE A 116 5.15 7.04 8.25
C ILE A 116 6.28 6.63 7.31
N GLY A 117 6.47 5.32 7.13
CA GLY A 117 7.42 4.77 6.18
C GLY A 117 6.78 4.60 4.81
N LEU A 118 7.42 5.10 3.76
CA LEU A 118 6.97 5.06 2.38
C LEU A 118 8.02 4.36 1.52
N ARG A 119 7.59 3.54 0.55
CA ARG A 119 8.48 2.88 -0.41
C ARG A 119 7.76 2.65 -1.73
N VAL A 120 8.46 2.89 -2.83
CA VAL A 120 8.08 2.41 -4.17
C VAL A 120 8.99 1.22 -4.50
N PRO A 121 8.49 -0.03 -4.44
CA PRO A 121 9.31 -1.21 -4.71
C PRO A 121 9.60 -1.34 -6.21
N ASP A 122 10.80 -1.84 -6.56
CA ASP A 122 11.14 -2.16 -7.95
C ASP A 122 10.73 -3.60 -8.29
N HIS A 123 9.44 -3.87 -8.23
CA HIS A 123 8.86 -5.15 -8.61
C HIS A 123 7.44 -4.95 -9.15
N PRO A 124 7.07 -5.64 -10.23
CA PRO A 124 5.75 -5.46 -10.85
C PRO A 124 4.58 -5.91 -9.96
N ALA A 125 4.73 -6.96 -9.14
CA ALA A 125 3.62 -7.47 -8.35
C ALA A 125 3.03 -6.45 -7.35
N PRO A 126 3.81 -5.77 -6.49
CA PRO A 126 3.26 -4.74 -5.62
C PRO A 126 2.80 -3.47 -6.38
N ARG A 127 3.43 -3.15 -7.54
CA ARG A 127 3.09 -1.97 -8.36
C ARG A 127 1.88 -2.21 -9.28
N ALA A 128 1.57 -3.45 -9.62
CA ALA A 128 0.37 -3.80 -10.39
C ALA A 128 -0.92 -3.67 -9.56
N GLN A 129 -0.79 -3.49 -8.26
CA GLN A 129 -1.94 -3.25 -7.39
C GLN A 129 -2.61 -1.96 -7.83
N PRO A 130 -3.86 -1.98 -8.33
CA PRO A 130 -4.49 -0.77 -8.78
C PRO A 130 -4.58 0.19 -7.59
N SER A 131 -4.54 1.46 -7.90
CA SER A 131 -4.69 2.62 -7.01
C SER A 131 -5.82 2.55 -5.95
N ARG A 132 -6.46 1.39 -5.81
CA ARG A 132 -7.42 1.06 -4.75
C ARG A 132 -6.76 0.74 -3.40
N LEU A 133 -5.45 0.47 -3.37
CA LEU A 133 -4.65 0.53 -2.15
C LEU A 133 -4.34 1.99 -1.77
N ARG A 134 -4.79 2.94 -2.56
CA ARG A 134 -4.74 4.34 -2.21
C ARG A 134 -5.45 4.52 -0.90
N CYS A 135 -4.72 4.81 0.12
CA CYS A 135 -5.21 5.59 1.20
C CYS A 135 -5.75 6.90 0.60
N CYS A 136 -6.99 6.89 0.16
CA CYS A 136 -7.69 8.11 -0.18
C CYS A 136 -8.23 8.63 1.16
N PRO A 137 -7.65 9.69 1.74
CA PRO A 137 -8.28 10.36 2.85
C PRO A 137 -9.58 10.95 2.32
N ARG A 138 -10.70 10.42 2.80
CA ARG A 138 -12.07 10.91 2.59
C ARG A 138 -12.47 11.19 1.13
N ARG A 139 -13.56 10.59 0.71
CA ARG A 139 -14.38 11.03 -0.43
C ARG A 139 -14.48 12.56 -0.44
N ARG A 140 -13.66 13.23 -1.24
CA ARG A 140 -14.08 14.52 -1.75
C ARG A 140 -15.27 14.25 -2.67
N ARG A 141 -16.39 14.90 -2.42
CA ARG A 141 -17.55 14.94 -3.34
C ARG A 141 -16.98 15.32 -4.72
N GLY A 142 -17.01 14.39 -5.68
CA GLY A 142 -16.53 14.66 -7.04
C GLY A 142 -15.79 13.54 -7.74
N CYS A 143 -15.40 12.44 -7.09
CA CYS A 143 -14.86 11.30 -7.80
C CYS A 143 -16.01 10.53 -8.46
N ARG A 144 -16.37 10.89 -9.71
CA ARG A 144 -17.32 10.14 -10.52
C ARG A 144 -16.72 8.78 -10.84
N ARG A 145 -17.47 7.71 -10.55
CA ARG A 145 -17.21 6.40 -11.15
C ARG A 145 -17.18 6.57 -12.66
N PRO A 146 -16.25 5.93 -13.38
CA PRO A 146 -16.42 5.73 -14.81
C PRO A 146 -17.72 4.95 -14.99
N THR A 147 -18.68 5.55 -15.67
CA THR A 147 -19.88 4.84 -16.12
C THR A 147 -19.42 3.78 -17.10
N ALA A 148 -19.78 2.53 -16.85
CA ALA A 148 -19.66 1.46 -17.84
C ALA A 148 -20.35 1.95 -19.11
N GLY A 149 -19.60 2.04 -20.20
CA GLY A 149 -20.13 2.33 -21.52
C GLY A 149 -21.08 1.23 -21.98
N PRO A 150 -22.03 1.53 -22.90
CA PRO A 150 -23.01 0.57 -23.33
C PRO A 150 -22.34 -0.59 -24.10
N SER A 151 -22.72 -1.81 -23.72
CA SER A 151 -22.44 -3.03 -24.45
C SER A 151 -22.93 -2.90 -25.88
N LEU A 152 -22.02 -2.91 -26.85
CA LEU A 152 -22.36 -3.13 -28.25
C LEU A 152 -22.63 -4.63 -28.43
N ARG A 153 -23.83 -4.91 -28.93
CA ARG A 153 -24.27 -6.22 -29.42
C ARG A 153 -23.52 -6.59 -30.71
#